data_2db96c705ee2ab1c25fadcfcea9d0f84
#
_entry.id   2db96c705ee2ab1c25fadcfcea9d0f84
#
_cell.length_a   1.000
_cell.length_b   1.000
_cell.length_c   1.000
_cell.angle_alpha   90.00
_cell.angle_beta   90.00
_cell.angle_gamma   90.00
#
_symmetry.space_group_name_H-M   'P 1'
#
loop_
_entity.id
_entity.type
_entity.pdbx_description
1 polymer ?
#
loop_
_entity_poly.entity_id
_entity_poly.type
_entity_poly.pdbx_seq_one_letter_code
_entity_poly.pdbx_strand_id
1 'polypeptide(L)'
;DKHDRKDARLILYLMQQGMVRPFYDPLVESTMDIPELSNTYHQISLSRTRIQHSLVNHYLTLYFPEMERYLHSTRAEWFCRLLLKFPTPNSILRYKKATFVKRAWDIVGRKVCKQRFLEEVYEIAAHSIGLPVALKGLGITTFKLQLQRYLELSIQRNELEKMAESMLSQRTDYQRLRTLPGVGPIISLMIIAESGDLCRFAHYRQYLNFCGFNLSASQSGQQKGQYHLSKRGNARLRYAYWLAAVSAIRQRENSFRYKYERYIRNN
;
A
#
# COMPACT_ATOMS: atom_id res chain seq x y z
N ASP A 1 -4.18 -0.64 -35.73
CA ASP A 1 -2.80 -0.13 -35.70
C ASP A 1 -2.76 1.15 -34.88
N LYS A 2 -2.13 1.12 -33.72
CA LYS A 2 -1.84 2.30 -32.93
C LYS A 2 -0.70 3.07 -33.60
N HIS A 3 -1.03 4.24 -34.12
CA HIS A 3 -0.05 5.16 -34.70
C HIS A 3 -0.23 6.55 -34.10
N ASP A 4 0.67 6.97 -33.23
CA ASP A 4 0.61 8.27 -32.54
C ASP A 4 0.41 9.46 -33.51
N ARG A 5 1.00 9.39 -34.73
CA ARG A 5 0.78 10.41 -35.76
C ARG A 5 -0.66 10.44 -36.32
N LYS A 6 -1.32 9.25 -36.39
CA LYS A 6 -2.74 9.20 -36.86
C LYS A 6 -3.66 9.71 -35.75
N ASP A 7 -3.35 9.38 -34.50
CA ASP A 7 -4.13 9.83 -33.33
C ASP A 7 -4.03 11.33 -33.17
N ALA A 8 -2.84 11.93 -33.32
CA ALA A 8 -2.65 13.37 -33.30
C ALA A 8 -3.42 14.10 -34.45
N ARG A 9 -3.41 13.55 -35.67
CA ARG A 9 -4.17 14.09 -36.81
C ARG A 9 -5.67 13.97 -36.58
N LEU A 10 -6.15 12.88 -36.04
CA LEU A 10 -7.56 12.68 -35.70
C LEU A 10 -8.03 13.68 -34.63
N ILE A 11 -7.23 13.88 -33.58
CA ILE A 11 -7.52 14.89 -32.55
C ILE A 11 -7.61 16.28 -33.18
N LEU A 12 -6.62 16.65 -33.99
CA LEU A 12 -6.61 17.95 -34.67
C LEU A 12 -7.85 18.14 -35.58
N TYR A 13 -8.20 17.09 -36.34
CA TYR A 13 -9.40 17.11 -37.19
C TYR A 13 -10.68 17.31 -36.37
N LEU A 14 -10.83 16.54 -35.25
CA LEU A 14 -12.00 16.69 -34.37
C LEU A 14 -12.07 18.06 -33.71
N MET A 15 -10.91 18.66 -33.35
CA MET A 15 -10.82 20.02 -32.84
C MET A 15 -11.28 21.03 -33.88
N GLN A 16 -10.84 20.90 -35.12
CA GLN A 16 -11.23 21.81 -36.26
C GLN A 16 -12.72 21.70 -36.57
N GLN A 17 -13.32 20.52 -36.39
CA GLN A 17 -14.76 20.29 -36.58
C GLN A 17 -15.62 20.73 -35.39
N GLY A 18 -15.02 21.27 -34.32
CA GLY A 18 -15.76 21.64 -33.11
C GLY A 18 -16.37 20.44 -32.34
N MET A 19 -15.96 19.23 -32.67
CA MET A 19 -16.43 17.98 -32.01
C MET A 19 -15.74 17.69 -30.70
N VAL A 20 -14.80 18.51 -30.28
CA VAL A 20 -14.04 18.37 -29.03
C VAL A 20 -14.52 19.43 -28.05
N ARG A 21 -14.87 19.01 -26.87
CA ARG A 21 -15.09 19.93 -25.76
C ARG A 21 -13.78 19.99 -24.95
N PRO A 22 -13.20 21.20 -24.75
CA PRO A 22 -12.08 21.35 -23.84
C PRO A 22 -12.49 20.82 -22.48
N PHE A 23 -11.72 19.89 -21.95
CA PHE A 23 -11.96 19.43 -20.59
C PHE A 23 -11.31 20.43 -19.64
N TYR A 24 -12.16 21.23 -19.02
CA TYR A 24 -11.75 22.10 -17.92
C TYR A 24 -12.04 21.37 -16.63
N ASP A 25 -11.00 20.99 -15.91
CA ASP A 25 -11.13 20.42 -14.55
C ASP A 25 -10.86 21.56 -13.54
N PRO A 26 -11.91 22.14 -12.93
CA PRO A 26 -11.73 23.18 -11.94
C PRO A 26 -10.89 22.72 -10.73
N LEU A 27 -10.76 21.42 -10.54
CA LEU A 27 -9.88 20.84 -9.51
C LEU A 27 -8.41 20.94 -9.90
N VAL A 28 -8.08 21.00 -11.18
CA VAL A 28 -6.68 21.12 -11.64
C VAL A 28 -6.08 22.46 -11.25
N GLU A 29 -6.83 23.54 -11.33
CA GLU A 29 -6.32 24.87 -10.98
C GLU A 29 -6.26 25.12 -9.46
N SER A 30 -7.19 24.56 -8.69
CA SER A 30 -7.27 24.80 -7.24
C SER A 30 -6.66 23.69 -6.39
N THR A 31 -6.35 22.53 -6.98
CA THR A 31 -5.96 21.33 -6.22
C THR A 31 -4.93 20.42 -6.92
N MET A 32 -3.97 21.02 -7.65
CA MET A 32 -2.84 20.24 -8.20
C MET A 32 -2.09 19.44 -7.12
N ASP A 33 -2.18 19.91 -5.88
CA ASP A 33 -1.54 19.25 -4.72
C ASP A 33 -2.12 17.87 -4.41
N ILE A 34 -3.41 17.61 -4.73
CA ILE A 34 -4.06 16.32 -4.43
C ILE A 34 -3.48 15.16 -5.27
N PRO A 35 -3.39 15.26 -6.61
CA PRO A 35 -2.72 14.26 -7.44
C PRO A 35 -1.25 14.07 -7.07
N GLU A 36 -0.53 15.15 -6.73
CA GLU A 36 0.87 15.08 -6.35
C GLU A 36 1.05 14.38 -5.01
N LEU A 37 0.25 14.70 -4.00
CA LEU A 37 0.25 14.03 -2.71
C LEU A 37 -0.06 12.53 -2.86
N SER A 38 -1.06 12.17 -3.67
CA SER A 38 -1.40 10.77 -3.97
C SER A 38 -0.26 10.03 -4.66
N ASN A 39 0.41 10.69 -5.62
CA ASN A 39 1.53 10.12 -6.34
C ASN A 39 2.74 9.90 -5.44
N THR A 40 3.09 10.89 -4.62
CA THR A 40 4.19 10.81 -3.64
C THR A 40 3.94 9.71 -2.61
N TYR A 41 2.72 9.63 -2.08
CA TYR A 41 2.34 8.54 -1.18
C TYR A 41 2.51 7.16 -1.83
N HIS A 42 2.12 7.02 -3.09
CA HIS A 42 2.27 5.77 -3.84
C HIS A 42 3.74 5.39 -4.00
N GLN A 43 4.61 6.31 -4.37
CA GLN A 43 6.06 6.09 -4.53
C GLN A 43 6.71 5.66 -3.21
N ILE A 44 6.40 6.34 -2.11
CA ILE A 44 6.90 6.00 -0.77
C ILE A 44 6.40 4.61 -0.35
N SER A 45 5.14 4.29 -0.59
CA SER A 45 4.55 2.99 -0.27
C SER A 45 5.20 1.85 -1.05
N LEU A 46 5.49 2.04 -2.34
CA LEU A 46 6.23 1.07 -3.16
C LEU A 46 7.66 0.88 -2.67
N SER A 47 8.37 1.97 -2.39
CA SER A 47 9.75 1.94 -1.90
C SER A 47 9.82 1.21 -0.55
N ARG A 48 8.90 1.51 0.37
CA ARG A 48 8.79 0.84 1.65
C ARG A 48 8.53 -0.67 1.51
N THR A 49 7.65 -1.06 0.60
CA THR A 49 7.34 -2.47 0.32
C THR A 49 8.56 -3.20 -0.23
N ARG A 50 9.29 -2.60 -1.16
CA ARG A 50 10.54 -3.19 -1.70
C ARG A 50 11.58 -3.43 -0.62
N ILE A 51 11.77 -2.45 0.28
CA ILE A 51 12.70 -2.61 1.40
C ILE A 51 12.20 -3.69 2.35
N GLN A 52 10.90 -3.75 2.66
CA GLN A 52 10.33 -4.80 3.50
C GLN A 52 10.61 -6.20 2.93
N HIS A 53 10.44 -6.39 1.63
CA HIS A 53 10.79 -7.66 0.97
C HIS A 53 12.28 -7.97 1.07
N SER A 54 13.15 -6.98 0.89
CA SER A 54 14.59 -7.15 1.05
C SER A 54 14.97 -7.51 2.49
N LEU A 55 14.36 -6.84 3.48
CA LEU A 55 14.60 -7.14 4.89
C LEU A 55 14.22 -8.57 5.24
N VAL A 56 13.07 -9.04 4.77
CA VAL A 56 12.55 -10.37 5.08
C VAL A 56 13.27 -11.47 4.29
N ASN A 57 13.33 -11.33 2.96
CA ASN A 57 13.77 -12.42 2.08
C ASN A 57 15.30 -12.49 1.91
N HIS A 58 16.04 -11.48 2.36
CA HIS A 58 17.50 -11.47 2.26
C HIS A 58 18.15 -11.32 3.64
N TYR A 59 17.98 -10.19 4.30
CA TYR A 59 18.76 -9.89 5.50
C TYR A 59 18.39 -10.75 6.71
N LEU A 60 17.10 -10.95 6.99
CA LEU A 60 16.67 -11.82 8.09
C LEU A 60 17.05 -13.26 7.80
N THR A 61 16.82 -13.74 6.60
CA THR A 61 17.18 -15.10 6.19
C THR A 61 18.67 -15.40 6.40
N LEU A 62 19.53 -14.42 6.18
CA LEU A 62 20.99 -14.59 6.37
C LEU A 62 21.42 -14.45 7.81
N TYR A 63 20.95 -13.43 8.51
CA TYR A 63 21.54 -13.01 9.77
C TYR A 63 20.75 -13.44 11.02
N PHE A 64 19.45 -13.66 10.88
CA PHE A 64 18.58 -14.08 11.98
C PHE A 64 17.28 -14.72 11.45
N PRO A 65 17.38 -15.91 10.81
CA PRO A 65 16.24 -16.51 10.09
C PRO A 65 15.05 -16.82 11.00
N GLU A 66 15.28 -17.15 12.25
CA GLU A 66 14.21 -17.50 13.18
C GLU A 66 13.27 -16.33 13.52
N MET A 67 13.71 -15.08 13.22
CA MET A 67 12.85 -13.91 13.37
C MET A 67 11.74 -13.84 12.30
N GLU A 68 11.79 -14.68 11.27
CA GLU A 68 10.72 -14.82 10.28
C GLU A 68 9.37 -15.18 10.93
N ARG A 69 9.37 -15.96 11.98
CA ARG A 69 8.15 -16.31 12.77
C ARG A 69 7.40 -15.07 13.29
N TYR A 70 8.09 -13.93 13.40
CA TYR A 70 7.51 -12.64 13.80
C TYR A 70 7.21 -11.73 12.61
N LEU A 71 7.05 -12.28 11.43
CA LEU A 71 6.84 -11.56 10.16
C LEU A 71 5.67 -10.58 10.23
N HIS A 72 4.64 -10.89 10.98
CA HIS A 72 3.54 -9.98 11.25
C HIS A 72 3.98 -8.73 12.02
N SER A 73 5.02 -8.82 12.80
CA SER A 73 5.63 -7.71 13.55
C SER A 73 6.62 -6.89 12.72
N THR A 74 7.07 -7.38 11.55
CA THR A 74 8.01 -6.66 10.68
C THR A 74 7.45 -5.36 10.12
N ARG A 75 6.13 -5.19 10.15
CA ARG A 75 5.44 -3.94 9.80
C ARG A 75 5.42 -2.95 10.95
N ALA A 76 5.72 -3.38 12.16
CA ALA A 76 5.76 -2.52 13.32
C ALA A 76 7.14 -1.82 13.42
N GLU A 77 7.15 -0.52 13.60
CA GLU A 77 8.38 0.26 13.74
C GLU A 77 9.26 -0.23 14.89
N TRP A 78 8.66 -0.65 16.00
CA TRP A 78 9.39 -1.16 17.14
C TRP A 78 10.21 -2.41 16.83
N PHE A 79 9.72 -3.29 15.94
CA PHE A 79 10.45 -4.47 15.50
C PHE A 79 11.71 -4.10 14.70
N CYS A 80 11.59 -3.14 13.78
CA CYS A 80 12.75 -2.62 13.05
C CYS A 80 13.75 -1.93 13.99
N ARG A 81 13.29 -1.19 15.01
CA ARG A 81 14.14 -0.59 16.03
C ARG A 81 14.84 -1.65 16.89
N LEU A 82 14.17 -2.77 17.20
CA LEU A 82 14.77 -3.91 17.90
C LEU A 82 15.91 -4.50 17.07
N LEU A 83 15.70 -4.74 15.77
CA LEU A 83 16.72 -5.25 14.85
C LEU A 83 17.86 -4.26 14.61
N LEU A 84 17.61 -2.96 14.63
CA LEU A 84 18.67 -1.95 14.57
C LEU A 84 19.62 -2.05 15.75
N LYS A 85 19.08 -2.28 16.95
CA LYS A 85 19.88 -2.41 18.18
C LYS A 85 20.51 -3.79 18.31
N PHE A 86 19.79 -4.82 17.87
CA PHE A 86 20.19 -6.23 17.97
C PHE A 86 20.05 -6.93 16.61
N PRO A 87 20.95 -6.66 15.64
CA PRO A 87 20.80 -7.14 14.27
C PRO A 87 21.10 -8.63 14.08
N THR A 88 21.75 -9.28 15.04
CA THR A 88 22.17 -10.69 14.96
C THR A 88 21.96 -11.39 16.30
N PRO A 89 21.87 -12.74 16.33
CA PRO A 89 21.86 -13.52 17.55
C PRO A 89 23.01 -13.18 18.49
N ASN A 90 24.22 -13.07 17.95
CA ASN A 90 25.41 -12.73 18.72
C ASN A 90 25.33 -11.36 19.42
N SER A 91 24.60 -10.42 18.84
CA SER A 91 24.38 -9.10 19.46
C SER A 91 23.50 -9.17 20.71
N ILE A 92 22.62 -10.17 20.79
CA ILE A 92 21.75 -10.48 21.94
C ILE A 92 22.52 -11.24 23.00
N LEU A 93 23.21 -12.31 22.61
CA LEU A 93 23.93 -13.22 23.50
C LEU A 93 25.16 -12.61 24.20
N ARG A 94 25.59 -11.43 23.77
CA ARG A 94 26.58 -10.61 24.51
C ARG A 94 26.13 -10.23 25.92
N TYR A 95 24.81 -10.25 26.14
CA TYR A 95 24.21 -9.86 27.41
C TYR A 95 23.59 -11.08 28.07
N LYS A 96 23.60 -11.07 29.39
CA LYS A 96 22.79 -12.01 30.16
C LYS A 96 21.31 -11.74 29.85
N LYS A 97 20.48 -12.80 29.90
CA LYS A 97 19.04 -12.73 29.58
C LYS A 97 18.33 -11.53 30.23
N ALA A 98 18.48 -11.37 31.55
CA ALA A 98 17.87 -10.26 32.30
C ALA A 98 18.33 -8.87 31.78
N THR A 99 19.61 -8.74 31.41
CA THR A 99 20.17 -7.48 30.90
C THR A 99 19.65 -7.20 29.52
N PHE A 100 19.52 -8.21 28.65
CA PHE A 100 18.93 -8.05 27.32
C PHE A 100 17.47 -7.61 27.43
N VAL A 101 16.67 -8.30 28.23
CA VAL A 101 15.26 -7.96 28.46
C VAL A 101 15.13 -6.49 28.90
N LYS A 102 15.92 -6.05 29.88
CA LYS A 102 15.91 -4.67 30.37
C LYS A 102 16.26 -3.66 29.25
N ARG A 103 17.28 -3.96 28.44
CA ARG A 103 17.73 -3.07 27.34
C ARG A 103 16.76 -2.98 26.16
N ALA A 104 15.99 -4.04 25.93
CA ALA A 104 15.05 -4.13 24.83
C ALA A 104 13.62 -3.71 25.24
N TRP A 105 13.34 -3.59 26.53
CA TRP A 105 12.01 -3.37 27.09
C TRP A 105 11.26 -2.18 26.51
N ASP A 106 11.92 -1.03 26.40
CA ASP A 106 11.30 0.20 25.91
C ASP A 106 11.13 0.25 24.39
N ILE A 107 11.81 -0.65 23.69
CA ILE A 107 11.73 -0.73 22.23
C ILE A 107 10.48 -1.51 21.82
N VAL A 108 10.11 -2.55 22.57
CA VAL A 108 8.99 -3.43 22.21
C VAL A 108 7.65 -2.72 22.40
N GLY A 109 6.76 -2.87 21.42
CA GLY A 109 5.45 -2.22 21.39
C GLY A 109 4.53 -2.64 22.56
N ARG A 110 3.60 -1.75 22.94
CA ARG A 110 2.70 -1.94 24.09
C ARG A 110 1.69 -3.11 23.94
N LYS A 111 1.37 -3.48 22.70
CA LYS A 111 0.37 -4.54 22.39
C LYS A 111 0.95 -5.97 22.45
N VAL A 112 2.20 -6.12 22.88
CA VAL A 112 2.91 -7.40 22.95
C VAL A 112 3.22 -7.69 24.41
N CYS A 113 3.09 -8.97 24.82
CA CYS A 113 3.60 -9.42 26.13
C CYS A 113 5.14 -9.37 26.09
N LYS A 114 5.69 -8.22 26.49
CA LYS A 114 7.12 -7.88 26.35
C LYS A 114 8.04 -8.91 26.99
N GLN A 115 7.73 -9.33 28.20
CA GLN A 115 8.55 -10.29 28.95
C GLN A 115 8.68 -11.60 28.17
N ARG A 116 7.54 -12.21 27.85
CA ARG A 116 7.48 -13.48 27.11
C ARG A 116 8.17 -13.38 25.75
N PHE A 117 7.90 -12.31 25.01
CA PHE A 117 8.49 -12.10 23.69
C PHE A 117 10.01 -11.97 23.75
N LEU A 118 10.54 -11.17 24.68
CA LEU A 118 11.98 -10.94 24.79
C LEU A 118 12.71 -12.17 25.30
N GLU A 119 12.12 -12.92 26.24
CA GLU A 119 12.67 -14.20 26.70
C GLU A 119 12.72 -15.24 25.58
N GLU A 120 11.65 -15.33 24.78
CA GLU A 120 11.58 -16.20 23.61
C GLU A 120 12.62 -15.81 22.56
N VAL A 121 12.78 -14.51 22.26
CA VAL A 121 13.82 -14.03 21.33
C VAL A 121 15.22 -14.36 21.83
N TYR A 122 15.47 -14.31 23.13
CA TYR A 122 16.77 -14.68 23.71
C TYR A 122 17.07 -16.20 23.53
N GLU A 123 16.09 -17.04 23.78
CA GLU A 123 16.22 -18.50 23.59
C GLU A 123 16.42 -18.84 22.09
N ILE A 124 15.68 -18.19 21.23
CA ILE A 124 15.85 -18.35 19.79
C ILE A 124 17.26 -17.93 19.36
N ALA A 125 17.78 -16.82 19.88
CA ALA A 125 19.11 -16.37 19.57
C ALA A 125 20.19 -17.38 19.99
N ALA A 126 19.97 -18.09 21.08
CA ALA A 126 20.90 -19.13 21.56
C ALA A 126 21.01 -20.34 20.62
N HIS A 127 19.96 -20.64 19.86
CA HIS A 127 19.88 -21.80 18.96
C HIS A 127 19.80 -21.38 17.47
N SER A 128 20.13 -20.12 17.17
CA SER A 128 20.02 -19.60 15.82
C SER A 128 21.06 -20.19 14.88
N ILE A 129 20.60 -20.49 13.66
CA ILE A 129 21.44 -20.92 12.52
C ILE A 129 21.91 -19.75 11.64
N GLY A 130 21.62 -18.50 12.05
CA GLY A 130 22.06 -17.32 11.33
C GLY A 130 23.58 -17.25 11.14
N LEU A 131 24.02 -16.66 10.04
CA LEU A 131 25.43 -16.55 9.72
C LEU A 131 26.21 -15.79 10.82
N PRO A 132 27.32 -16.35 11.31
CA PRO A 132 28.18 -15.68 12.28
C PRO A 132 28.94 -14.53 11.60
N VAL A 133 28.42 -13.32 11.71
CA VAL A 133 29.01 -12.12 11.10
C VAL A 133 29.50 -11.14 12.16
N ALA A 134 30.58 -10.45 11.84
CA ALA A 134 31.10 -9.39 12.70
C ALA A 134 30.12 -8.22 12.75
N LEU A 135 29.79 -7.71 13.93
CA LEU A 135 28.84 -6.60 14.12
C LEU A 135 29.25 -5.30 13.46
N LYS A 136 30.55 -5.14 13.17
CA LYS A 136 31.11 -4.01 12.42
C LYS A 136 31.29 -4.32 10.92
N GLY A 137 30.90 -5.50 10.46
CA GLY A 137 31.00 -5.92 9.07
C GLY A 137 30.09 -5.11 8.15
N LEU A 138 30.50 -5.00 6.87
CA LEU A 138 29.78 -4.25 5.85
C LEU A 138 28.32 -4.77 5.69
N GLY A 139 28.13 -6.10 5.74
CA GLY A 139 26.79 -6.70 5.64
C GLY A 139 25.84 -6.24 6.74
N ILE A 140 26.30 -6.14 7.98
CA ILE A 140 25.48 -5.63 9.09
C ILE A 140 25.25 -4.12 8.96
N THR A 141 26.23 -3.37 8.46
CA THR A 141 26.06 -1.94 8.18
C THR A 141 25.00 -1.70 7.12
N THR A 142 25.02 -2.44 6.02
CA THR A 142 24.00 -2.34 4.96
C THR A 142 22.63 -2.79 5.45
N PHE A 143 22.53 -3.84 6.29
CA PHE A 143 21.29 -4.25 6.92
C PHE A 143 20.68 -3.12 7.78
N LYS A 144 21.50 -2.49 8.62
CA LYS A 144 21.07 -1.35 9.44
C LYS A 144 20.61 -0.16 8.60
N LEU A 145 21.30 0.15 7.50
CA LEU A 145 20.89 1.19 6.57
C LEU A 145 19.48 0.91 5.98
N GLN A 146 19.19 -0.33 5.59
CA GLN A 146 17.87 -0.69 5.09
C GLN A 146 16.79 -0.59 6.18
N LEU A 147 17.09 -0.97 7.41
CA LEU A 147 16.17 -0.79 8.55
C LEU A 147 15.88 0.69 8.82
N GLN A 148 16.90 1.54 8.80
CA GLN A 148 16.75 3.00 8.96
C GLN A 148 15.88 3.58 7.84
N ARG A 149 16.19 3.24 6.59
CA ARG A 149 15.41 3.69 5.44
C ARG A 149 13.94 3.24 5.51
N TYR A 150 13.68 2.04 5.99
CA TYR A 150 12.31 1.58 6.22
C TYR A 150 11.57 2.44 7.25
N LEU A 151 12.23 2.79 8.35
CA LEU A 151 11.67 3.65 9.39
C LEU A 151 11.41 5.07 8.88
N GLU A 152 12.34 5.66 8.14
CA GLU A 152 12.20 6.98 7.53
C GLU A 152 10.99 7.02 6.56
N LEU A 153 10.89 6.04 5.66
CA LEU A 153 9.74 5.93 4.75
C LEU A 153 8.42 5.72 5.50
N SER A 154 8.44 5.05 6.65
CA SER A 154 7.26 4.88 7.49
C SER A 154 6.81 6.19 8.12
N ILE A 155 7.76 7.02 8.58
CA ILE A 155 7.49 8.37 9.10
C ILE A 155 6.91 9.26 8.00
N GLN A 156 7.59 9.34 6.85
CA GLN A 156 7.13 10.13 5.69
C GLN A 156 5.72 9.72 5.25
N ARG A 157 5.46 8.42 5.20
CA ARG A 157 4.12 7.91 4.87
C ARG A 157 3.06 8.40 5.85
N ASN A 158 3.35 8.36 7.16
CA ASN A 158 2.42 8.79 8.20
C ASN A 158 2.18 10.32 8.13
N GLU A 159 3.20 11.10 7.77
CA GLU A 159 3.08 12.54 7.54
C GLU A 159 2.17 12.83 6.35
N LEU A 160 2.35 12.14 5.23
CA LEU A 160 1.48 12.29 4.06
C LEU A 160 0.02 11.88 4.35
N GLU A 161 -0.20 10.87 5.20
CA GLU A 161 -1.55 10.50 5.65
C GLU A 161 -2.22 11.64 6.41
N LYS A 162 -1.48 12.31 7.31
CA LYS A 162 -1.98 13.48 8.06
C LYS A 162 -2.24 14.67 7.13
N MET A 163 -1.32 14.94 6.19
CA MET A 163 -1.50 15.99 5.19
C MET A 163 -2.77 15.75 4.36
N ALA A 164 -2.97 14.51 3.88
CA ALA A 164 -4.16 14.14 3.12
C ALA A 164 -5.45 14.37 3.93
N GLU A 165 -5.47 13.97 5.19
CA GLU A 165 -6.63 14.16 6.06
C GLU A 165 -6.90 15.64 6.31
N SER A 166 -5.88 16.45 6.59
CA SER A 166 -6.00 17.90 6.78
C SER A 166 -6.54 18.59 5.53
N MET A 167 -6.00 18.25 4.34
CA MET A 167 -6.38 18.87 3.07
C MET A 167 -7.80 18.50 2.65
N LEU A 168 -8.22 17.25 2.89
CA LEU A 168 -9.48 16.73 2.38
C LEU A 168 -10.65 16.83 3.36
N SER A 169 -10.40 17.07 4.65
CA SER A 169 -11.41 16.99 5.73
C SER A 169 -12.66 17.82 5.48
N GLN A 170 -12.52 19.00 4.86
CA GLN A 170 -13.62 19.93 4.57
C GLN A 170 -14.38 19.61 3.28
N ARG A 171 -13.89 18.68 2.48
CA ARG A 171 -14.52 18.33 1.19
C ARG A 171 -15.70 17.39 1.38
N THR A 172 -16.84 17.71 0.77
CA THR A 172 -18.06 16.90 0.86
C THR A 172 -17.88 15.51 0.24
N ASP A 173 -17.14 15.40 -0.87
CA ASP A 173 -16.84 14.12 -1.52
C ASP A 173 -15.99 13.21 -0.61
N TYR A 174 -14.99 13.77 0.06
CA TYR A 174 -14.18 13.06 1.05
C TYR A 174 -15.03 12.57 2.21
N GLN A 175 -15.85 13.42 2.81
CA GLN A 175 -16.73 13.06 3.91
C GLN A 175 -17.68 11.92 3.53
N ARG A 176 -18.27 11.95 2.32
CA ARG A 176 -19.10 10.87 1.78
C ARG A 176 -18.32 9.57 1.58
N LEU A 177 -17.11 9.62 1.02
CA LEU A 177 -16.26 8.45 0.85
C LEU A 177 -15.90 7.80 2.20
N ARG A 178 -15.67 8.61 3.25
CA ARG A 178 -15.36 8.14 4.60
C ARG A 178 -16.50 7.39 5.29
N THR A 179 -17.74 7.54 4.83
CA THR A 179 -18.87 6.73 5.34
C THR A 179 -18.86 5.29 4.82
N LEU A 180 -18.11 5.00 3.76
CA LEU A 180 -18.05 3.67 3.18
C LEU A 180 -17.13 2.76 4.00
N PRO A 181 -17.56 1.54 4.34
CA PRO A 181 -16.72 0.58 5.03
C PRO A 181 -15.43 0.32 4.27
N GLY A 182 -14.30 0.34 4.97
CA GLY A 182 -12.99 0.06 4.38
C GLY A 182 -12.34 1.23 3.65
N VAL A 183 -13.02 2.37 3.51
CA VAL A 183 -12.47 3.56 2.86
C VAL A 183 -11.85 4.48 3.91
N GLY A 184 -10.52 4.44 4.01
CA GLY A 184 -9.71 5.31 4.86
C GLY A 184 -9.26 6.60 4.16
N PRO A 185 -8.50 7.48 4.87
CA PRO A 185 -8.02 8.74 4.30
C PRO A 185 -7.29 8.57 2.97
N ILE A 186 -6.40 7.59 2.89
CA ILE A 186 -5.58 7.34 1.71
C ILE A 186 -6.38 6.79 0.54
N ILE A 187 -7.32 5.88 0.79
CA ILE A 187 -8.17 5.37 -0.29
C ILE A 187 -9.04 6.51 -0.83
N SER A 188 -9.56 7.38 0.05
CA SER A 188 -10.29 8.58 -0.36
C SER A 188 -9.41 9.52 -1.18
N LEU A 189 -8.17 9.77 -0.73
CA LEU A 189 -7.18 10.57 -1.47
C LEU A 189 -6.97 10.01 -2.88
N MET A 190 -6.71 8.71 -3.00
CA MET A 190 -6.48 8.05 -4.30
C MET A 190 -7.70 8.17 -5.21
N ILE A 191 -8.91 7.96 -4.68
CA ILE A 191 -10.14 8.06 -5.46
C ILE A 191 -10.34 9.50 -5.94
N ILE A 192 -10.20 10.49 -5.08
CA ILE A 192 -10.38 11.91 -5.44
C ILE A 192 -9.31 12.36 -6.44
N ALA A 193 -8.04 12.02 -6.19
CA ALA A 193 -6.92 12.38 -7.06
C ALA A 193 -7.07 11.84 -8.49
N GLU A 194 -7.52 10.59 -8.61
CA GLU A 194 -7.61 9.91 -9.90
C GLU A 194 -8.95 10.15 -10.62
N SER A 195 -10.00 10.48 -9.89
CA SER A 195 -11.33 10.76 -10.47
C SER A 195 -11.43 12.18 -11.02
N GLY A 196 -10.75 13.14 -10.41
CA GLY A 196 -10.97 14.55 -10.66
C GLY A 196 -12.40 14.96 -10.27
N ASP A 197 -13.01 15.84 -11.07
CA ASP A 197 -14.40 16.24 -10.87
C ASP A 197 -15.36 15.11 -11.26
N LEU A 198 -16.08 14.58 -10.27
CA LEU A 198 -17.09 13.53 -10.47
C LEU A 198 -18.33 14.05 -11.21
N CYS A 199 -18.62 15.36 -11.17
CA CYS A 199 -19.75 15.95 -11.85
C CYS A 199 -19.65 15.90 -13.39
N ARG A 200 -18.45 15.66 -13.90
CA ARG A 200 -18.23 15.47 -15.37
C ARG A 200 -18.90 14.20 -15.93
N PHE A 201 -19.21 13.25 -15.08
CA PHE A 201 -19.87 12.01 -15.49
C PHE A 201 -21.39 12.16 -15.37
N ALA A 202 -22.09 12.20 -16.48
CA ALA A 202 -23.55 12.30 -16.49
C ALA A 202 -24.25 11.07 -15.89
N HIS A 203 -23.56 9.91 -15.88
CA HIS A 203 -24.11 8.65 -15.37
C HIS A 203 -22.99 7.76 -14.81
N TYR A 204 -23.30 7.02 -13.74
CA TYR A 204 -22.33 6.14 -13.06
C TYR A 204 -21.65 5.12 -13.98
N ARG A 205 -22.31 4.66 -15.06
CA ARG A 205 -21.72 3.74 -16.05
C ARG A 205 -20.52 4.35 -16.77
N GLN A 206 -20.55 5.67 -17.03
CA GLN A 206 -19.40 6.37 -17.64
C GLN A 206 -18.21 6.35 -16.69
N TYR A 207 -18.46 6.53 -15.39
CA TYR A 207 -17.44 6.43 -14.37
C TYR A 207 -16.88 5.01 -14.25
N LEU A 208 -17.73 3.98 -14.30
CA LEU A 208 -17.27 2.58 -14.33
C LEU A 208 -16.40 2.29 -15.55
N ASN A 209 -16.76 2.82 -16.71
CA ASN A 209 -15.94 2.71 -17.94
C ASN A 209 -14.60 3.42 -17.76
N PHE A 210 -14.59 4.61 -17.17
CA PHE A 210 -13.38 5.37 -16.87
C PHE A 210 -12.46 4.59 -15.91
N CYS A 211 -13.02 3.91 -14.91
CA CYS A 211 -12.29 3.00 -14.04
C CYS A 211 -11.81 1.72 -14.75
N GLY A 212 -12.38 1.37 -15.91
CA GLY A 212 -12.13 0.12 -16.63
C GLY A 212 -12.79 -1.11 -15.99
N PHE A 213 -13.93 -0.91 -15.33
CA PHE A 213 -14.78 -1.98 -14.75
C PHE A 213 -15.86 -2.50 -15.71
N ASN A 214 -15.91 -2.01 -16.94
CA ASN A 214 -16.79 -2.57 -17.95
C ASN A 214 -16.36 -3.98 -18.37
N LEU A 215 -17.34 -4.77 -18.75
CA LEU A 215 -17.11 -6.11 -19.30
C LEU A 215 -16.79 -6.02 -20.79
N SER A 216 -15.79 -6.74 -21.22
CA SER A 216 -15.50 -6.99 -22.63
C SER A 216 -15.72 -8.48 -22.94
N ALA A 217 -16.43 -8.77 -24.02
CA ALA A 217 -16.56 -10.12 -24.52
C ALA A 217 -15.51 -10.33 -25.62
N SER A 218 -14.79 -11.44 -25.54
CA SER A 218 -13.96 -11.91 -26.66
C SER A 218 -14.84 -12.83 -27.52
N GLN A 219 -15.55 -12.24 -28.48
CA GLN A 219 -16.38 -13.00 -29.41
C GLN A 219 -15.73 -12.99 -30.79
N SER A 220 -15.57 -14.16 -31.38
CA SER A 220 -15.08 -14.33 -32.75
C SER A 220 -15.99 -15.35 -33.45
N GLY A 221 -16.78 -14.85 -34.41
CA GLY A 221 -17.72 -15.69 -35.18
C GLY A 221 -18.79 -16.36 -34.30
N GLN A 222 -18.92 -17.68 -34.38
CA GLN A 222 -19.91 -18.45 -33.63
C GLN A 222 -19.49 -18.80 -32.19
N GLN A 223 -18.26 -18.51 -31.79
CA GLN A 223 -17.80 -18.78 -30.43
C GLN A 223 -18.25 -17.68 -29.45
N LYS A 224 -19.11 -18.04 -28.49
CA LYS A 224 -19.44 -17.22 -27.35
C LYS A 224 -18.26 -17.24 -26.37
N GLY A 225 -17.46 -16.20 -26.38
CA GLY A 225 -16.33 -16.05 -25.46
C GLY A 225 -16.77 -15.66 -24.04
N GLN A 226 -15.88 -15.90 -23.09
CA GLN A 226 -16.08 -15.48 -21.70
C GLN A 226 -16.00 -13.97 -21.56
N TYR A 227 -16.82 -13.43 -20.65
CA TYR A 227 -16.76 -12.02 -20.29
C TYR A 227 -15.61 -11.74 -19.31
N HIS A 228 -14.77 -10.81 -19.64
CA HIS A 228 -13.67 -10.36 -18.76
C HIS A 228 -13.76 -8.88 -18.51
N LEU A 229 -13.23 -8.44 -17.37
CA LEU A 229 -13.04 -7.01 -17.13
C LEU A 229 -12.13 -6.42 -18.21
N SER A 230 -12.56 -5.35 -18.86
CA SER A 230 -11.83 -4.75 -19.97
C SER A 230 -10.45 -4.23 -19.54
N LYS A 231 -10.32 -3.80 -18.28
CA LYS A 231 -9.14 -3.16 -17.69
C LYS A 231 -8.65 -1.95 -18.49
N ARG A 232 -9.41 -1.49 -19.50
CA ARG A 232 -9.14 -0.28 -20.28
C ARG A 232 -9.66 0.90 -19.46
N GLY A 233 -8.77 1.68 -18.86
CA GLY A 233 -9.14 2.80 -18.00
C GLY A 233 -8.10 3.03 -16.89
N ASN A 234 -8.44 3.87 -15.92
CA ASN A 234 -7.50 4.27 -14.88
C ASN A 234 -7.15 3.11 -13.94
N ALA A 235 -5.91 2.60 -14.04
CA ALA A 235 -5.44 1.46 -13.28
C ALA A 235 -5.27 1.76 -11.78
N ARG A 236 -4.88 3.01 -11.44
CA ARG A 236 -4.72 3.44 -10.05
C ARG A 236 -6.07 3.52 -9.34
N LEU A 237 -7.08 4.04 -10.05
CA LEU A 237 -8.44 4.11 -9.54
C LEU A 237 -9.03 2.72 -9.30
N ARG A 238 -8.82 1.77 -10.23
CA ARG A 238 -9.19 0.36 -10.02
C ARG A 238 -8.52 -0.23 -8.79
N TYR A 239 -7.23 0.05 -8.60
CA TYR A 239 -6.49 -0.41 -7.44
C TYR A 239 -7.03 0.20 -6.13
N ALA A 240 -7.40 1.48 -6.12
CA ALA A 240 -8.02 2.12 -4.96
C ALA A 240 -9.34 1.43 -4.58
N TYR A 241 -10.20 1.14 -5.56
CA TYR A 241 -11.43 0.40 -5.32
C TYR A 241 -11.22 -1.05 -4.89
N TRP A 242 -10.20 -1.70 -5.42
CA TRP A 242 -9.82 -3.04 -4.97
C TRP A 242 -9.39 -3.03 -3.51
N LEU A 243 -8.56 -2.06 -3.10
CA LEU A 243 -8.16 -1.88 -1.71
C LEU A 243 -9.37 -1.61 -0.80
N ALA A 244 -10.30 -0.75 -1.24
CA ALA A 244 -11.53 -0.47 -0.52
C ALA A 244 -12.36 -1.75 -0.32
N ALA A 245 -12.55 -2.53 -1.38
CA ALA A 245 -13.30 -3.79 -1.32
C ALA A 245 -12.65 -4.80 -0.37
N VAL A 246 -11.33 -5.03 -0.49
CA VAL A 246 -10.57 -5.93 0.41
C VAL A 246 -10.66 -5.46 1.87
N SER A 247 -10.60 -4.16 2.10
CA SER A 247 -10.74 -3.60 3.45
C SER A 247 -12.17 -3.77 3.99
N ALA A 248 -13.19 -3.55 3.16
CA ALA A 248 -14.59 -3.70 3.53
C ALA A 248 -14.94 -5.13 3.92
N ILE A 249 -14.54 -6.12 3.11
CA ILE A 249 -14.84 -7.53 3.41
C ILE A 249 -14.12 -8.08 4.65
N ARG A 250 -13.03 -7.43 5.09
CA ARG A 250 -12.33 -7.77 6.34
C ARG A 250 -13.00 -7.20 7.58
N GLN A 251 -13.79 -6.16 7.43
CA GLN A 251 -14.54 -5.56 8.54
C GLN A 251 -15.79 -6.39 8.86
N ARG A 252 -16.12 -6.48 10.15
CA ARG A 252 -17.32 -7.18 10.59
C ARG A 252 -18.58 -6.35 10.25
N GLU A 253 -19.69 -7.05 9.96
CA GLU A 253 -21.05 -6.48 9.89
C GLU A 253 -21.22 -5.29 8.93
N ASN A 254 -20.98 -5.52 7.64
CA ASN A 254 -21.31 -4.55 6.61
C ASN A 254 -21.88 -5.22 5.36
N SER A 255 -22.64 -4.46 4.56
CA SER A 255 -23.34 -4.93 3.38
C SER A 255 -22.43 -5.52 2.30
N PHE A 256 -21.18 -5.02 2.17
CA PHE A 256 -20.20 -5.53 1.21
C PHE A 256 -19.73 -6.93 1.60
N ARG A 257 -19.47 -7.16 2.89
CA ARG A 257 -19.08 -8.47 3.39
C ARG A 257 -20.20 -9.49 3.22
N TYR A 258 -21.45 -9.16 3.57
CA TYR A 258 -22.60 -10.04 3.37
C TYR A 258 -22.78 -10.40 1.90
N LYS A 259 -22.64 -9.42 1.00
CA LYS A 259 -22.71 -9.67 -0.45
C LYS A 259 -21.60 -10.60 -0.93
N TYR A 260 -20.38 -10.41 -0.44
CA TYR A 260 -19.22 -11.24 -0.75
C TYR A 260 -19.41 -12.69 -0.26
N GLU A 261 -19.81 -12.87 1.00
CA GLU A 261 -20.07 -14.19 1.58
C GLU A 261 -21.21 -14.93 0.85
N ARG A 262 -22.27 -14.19 0.49
CA ARG A 262 -23.36 -14.76 -0.34
C ARG A 262 -22.87 -15.22 -1.71
N TYR A 263 -22.01 -14.44 -2.34
CA TYR A 263 -21.44 -14.78 -3.64
C TYR A 263 -20.58 -16.05 -3.57
N ILE A 264 -19.75 -16.19 -2.55
CA ILE A 264 -18.91 -17.39 -2.36
C ILE A 264 -19.74 -18.65 -2.08
N ARG A 265 -20.87 -18.52 -1.36
CA ARG A 265 -21.73 -19.67 -1.05
C ARG A 265 -22.50 -20.17 -2.27
N ASN A 266 -22.75 -19.33 -3.25
CA ASN A 266 -23.55 -19.63 -4.42
C ASN A 266 -22.72 -20.05 -5.65
N ASN A 267 -21.40 -20.03 -5.57
CA ASN A 267 -20.44 -20.50 -6.58
C ASN A 267 -19.46 -21.52 -5.99
#